data_cc54f9e105ec9a2b68abdab8d102e8d1
#
_entry.id   cc54f9e105ec9a2b68abdab8d102e8d1
#
_cell.length_a   1.000
_cell.length_b   1.000
_cell.length_c   1.000
_cell.angle_alpha   90.00
_cell.angle_beta   90.00
_cell.angle_gamma   90.00
#
_symmetry.space_group_name_H-M   'P 1'
#
loop_
_entity.id
_entity.type
_entity.pdbx_description
1 polymer ?
#
loop_
_entity_poly.entity_id
_entity_poly.type
_entity_poly.pdbx_seq_one_letter_code
_entity_poly.pdbx_strand_id
1 'polypeptide(L)'
;MNANWENCRSMVLSVLRIAAGYMFMLHGSAKLLGLPHVEMFDGLQLFSLYGVAGMLELGGGLLVLLGLFTRPTAFILSGQMAVAYFIGHVAGNGYALIPLMNGGEAAALFSFVFLYLAAAGGGKWSLDAMLCKKRQG
;
A
#
# COMPACT_ATOMS: atom_id res chain seq x y z
N MET A 1 -24.76 17.01 -5.38
CA MET A 1 -24.19 15.79 -5.98
C MET A 1 -25.15 14.65 -5.67
N ASN A 2 -25.48 13.79 -6.65
CA ASN A 2 -26.53 12.77 -6.44
C ASN A 2 -26.03 11.65 -5.51
N ALA A 3 -26.86 11.19 -4.57
CA ALA A 3 -26.55 10.11 -3.62
C ALA A 3 -25.99 8.83 -4.30
N ASN A 4 -26.47 8.54 -5.52
CA ASN A 4 -25.97 7.41 -6.31
C ASN A 4 -24.50 7.56 -6.71
N TRP A 5 -24.06 8.79 -7.03
CA TRP A 5 -22.67 9.07 -7.40
C TRP A 5 -21.71 8.94 -6.23
N GLU A 6 -22.09 9.45 -5.05
CA GLU A 6 -21.30 9.30 -3.82
C GLU A 6 -21.16 7.83 -3.41
N ASN A 7 -22.23 7.06 -3.56
CA ASN A 7 -22.20 5.63 -3.29
C ASN A 7 -21.25 4.89 -4.27
N CYS A 8 -21.32 5.22 -5.55
CA CYS A 8 -20.43 4.65 -6.58
C CYS A 8 -18.95 4.99 -6.28
N ARG A 9 -18.63 6.24 -5.98
CA ARG A 9 -17.28 6.67 -5.58
C ARG A 9 -16.76 5.87 -4.41
N SER A 10 -17.56 5.70 -3.37
CA SER A 10 -17.17 4.99 -2.16
C SER A 10 -16.96 3.49 -2.40
N MET A 11 -17.71 2.88 -3.32
CA MET A 11 -17.51 1.50 -3.75
C MET A 11 -16.22 1.34 -4.55
N VAL A 12 -15.97 2.19 -5.54
CA VAL A 12 -14.74 2.17 -6.36
C VAL A 12 -13.50 2.40 -5.47
N LEU A 13 -13.59 3.32 -4.51
CA LEU A 13 -12.53 3.54 -3.51
C LEU A 13 -12.25 2.26 -2.71
N SER A 14 -13.29 1.53 -2.31
CA SER A 14 -13.12 0.26 -1.60
C SER A 14 -12.42 -0.79 -2.45
N VAL A 15 -12.76 -0.89 -3.74
CA VAL A 15 -12.11 -1.80 -4.70
C VAL A 15 -10.64 -1.43 -4.89
N LEU A 16 -10.32 -0.14 -5.09
CA LEU A 16 -8.94 0.35 -5.20
C LEU A 16 -8.12 -0.03 -3.95
N ARG A 17 -8.67 0.20 -2.76
CA ARG A 17 -8.04 -0.14 -1.49
C ARG A 17 -7.77 -1.64 -1.37
N ILE A 18 -8.77 -2.48 -1.66
CA ILE A 18 -8.64 -3.93 -1.59
C ILE A 18 -7.55 -4.41 -2.55
N ALA A 19 -7.57 -3.96 -3.80
CA ALA A 19 -6.57 -4.33 -4.80
C ALA A 19 -5.16 -3.88 -4.39
N ALA A 20 -4.99 -2.62 -3.96
CA ALA A 20 -3.70 -2.10 -3.52
C ALA A 20 -3.18 -2.86 -2.29
N GLY A 21 -4.03 -3.08 -1.27
CA GLY A 21 -3.67 -3.82 -0.06
C GLY A 21 -3.28 -5.26 -0.35
N TYR A 22 -4.01 -5.95 -1.22
CA TYR A 22 -3.70 -7.31 -1.65
C TYR A 22 -2.35 -7.41 -2.34
N MET A 23 -2.12 -6.60 -3.38
CA MET A 23 -0.84 -6.60 -4.10
C MET A 23 0.32 -6.27 -3.17
N PHE A 24 0.13 -5.32 -2.27
CA PHE A 24 1.16 -4.90 -1.34
C PHE A 24 1.46 -5.98 -0.29
N MET A 25 0.45 -6.66 0.21
CA MET A 25 0.61 -7.82 1.10
C MET A 25 1.39 -8.97 0.42
N LEU A 26 1.20 -9.20 -0.89
CA LEU A 26 1.99 -10.19 -1.63
C LEU A 26 3.48 -9.84 -1.69
N HIS A 27 3.84 -8.56 -1.82
CA HIS A 27 5.25 -8.14 -1.74
C HIS A 27 5.86 -8.43 -0.37
N GLY A 28 5.11 -8.16 0.71
CA GLY A 28 5.55 -8.47 2.07
C GLY A 28 5.65 -9.98 2.32
N SER A 29 4.69 -10.78 1.85
CA SER A 29 4.71 -12.24 2.01
C SER A 29 5.84 -12.89 1.21
N ALA A 30 6.14 -12.39 0.02
CA ALA A 30 7.29 -12.85 -0.77
C ALA A 30 8.61 -12.62 -0.03
N LYS A 31 8.77 -11.46 0.61
CA LYS A 31 9.98 -11.09 1.36
C LYS A 31 10.15 -11.88 2.66
N LEU A 32 9.06 -12.09 3.42
CA LEU A 32 9.13 -12.65 4.76
C LEU A 32 8.82 -14.15 4.83
N LEU A 33 7.92 -14.62 3.96
CA LEU A 33 7.42 -16.00 3.99
C LEU A 33 7.88 -16.81 2.77
N GLY A 34 8.53 -16.17 1.78
CA GLY A 34 8.89 -16.81 0.52
C GLY A 34 7.66 -17.22 -0.31
N LEU A 35 6.52 -16.55 -0.15
CA LEU A 35 5.26 -16.86 -0.83
C LEU A 35 4.65 -15.60 -1.46
N PRO A 36 4.62 -15.49 -2.80
CA PRO A 36 5.27 -16.37 -3.77
C PRO A 36 6.81 -16.35 -3.64
N HIS A 37 7.46 -17.46 -4.04
CA HIS A 37 8.91 -17.52 -4.00
C HIS A 37 9.54 -16.57 -5.03
N VAL A 38 10.45 -15.71 -4.56
CA VAL A 38 11.20 -14.76 -5.38
C VAL A 38 12.66 -14.84 -4.97
N GLU A 39 13.51 -15.38 -5.85
CA GLU A 39 14.94 -15.66 -5.58
C GLU A 39 15.72 -14.45 -5.01
N MET A 40 15.34 -13.22 -5.43
CA MET A 40 15.96 -11.98 -4.93
C MET A 40 15.85 -11.82 -3.41
N PHE A 41 14.90 -12.49 -2.77
CA PHE A 41 14.64 -12.37 -1.33
C PHE A 41 15.15 -13.55 -0.52
N ASP A 42 15.86 -14.51 -1.16
CA ASP A 42 16.44 -15.65 -0.47
C ASP A 42 17.52 -15.20 0.54
N GLY A 43 17.40 -15.69 1.78
CA GLY A 43 18.33 -15.32 2.86
C GLY A 43 18.13 -13.90 3.42
N LEU A 44 17.01 -13.26 3.15
CA LEU A 44 16.71 -11.92 3.64
C LEU A 44 16.71 -11.85 5.17
N GLN A 45 17.50 -10.93 5.73
CA GLN A 45 17.53 -10.69 7.17
C GLN A 45 16.37 -9.77 7.59
N LEU A 46 15.64 -10.18 8.63
CA LEU A 46 14.45 -9.43 9.12
C LEU A 46 14.74 -7.98 9.51
N PHE A 47 15.90 -7.71 10.07
CA PHE A 47 16.30 -6.35 10.49
C PHE A 47 17.11 -5.61 9.43
N SER A 48 17.15 -6.10 8.20
CA SER A 48 17.64 -5.34 7.05
C SER A 48 16.60 -4.34 6.55
N LEU A 49 17.01 -3.39 5.71
CA LEU A 49 16.10 -2.44 5.08
C LEU A 49 14.92 -3.15 4.36
N TYR A 50 15.24 -4.22 3.61
CA TYR A 50 14.23 -5.01 2.91
C TYR A 50 13.35 -5.85 3.85
N GLY A 51 13.90 -6.33 4.98
CA GLY A 51 13.13 -7.07 5.98
C GLY A 51 12.13 -6.17 6.70
N VAL A 52 12.56 -4.98 7.12
CA VAL A 52 11.67 -3.97 7.72
C VAL A 52 10.59 -3.54 6.71
N ALA A 53 10.97 -3.31 5.45
CA ALA A 53 10.01 -3.03 4.39
C ALA A 53 9.00 -4.19 4.24
N GLY A 54 9.45 -5.43 4.24
CA GLY A 54 8.59 -6.62 4.18
C GLY A 54 7.58 -6.69 5.33
N MET A 55 7.99 -6.34 6.56
CA MET A 55 7.07 -6.28 7.71
C MET A 55 5.99 -5.20 7.53
N LEU A 56 6.36 -4.02 7.07
CA LEU A 56 5.42 -2.94 6.76
C LEU A 56 4.48 -3.32 5.60
N GLU A 57 5.01 -3.97 4.57
CA GLU A 57 4.23 -4.41 3.41
C GLU A 57 3.22 -5.51 3.78
N LEU A 58 3.63 -6.50 4.57
CA LEU A 58 2.74 -7.58 4.99
C LEU A 58 1.70 -7.08 5.97
N GLY A 59 2.11 -6.44 7.05
CA GLY A 59 1.21 -5.94 8.09
C GLY A 59 0.36 -4.77 7.62
N GLY A 60 0.98 -3.77 7.00
CA GLY A 60 0.28 -2.61 6.47
C GLY A 60 -0.61 -2.97 5.29
N GLY A 61 -0.17 -3.85 4.39
CA GLY A 61 -0.97 -4.38 3.30
C GLY A 61 -2.23 -5.10 3.81
N LEU A 62 -2.12 -5.91 4.86
CA LEU A 62 -3.26 -6.56 5.49
C LEU A 62 -4.23 -5.55 6.12
N LEU A 63 -3.74 -4.55 6.84
CA LEU A 63 -4.57 -3.50 7.42
C LEU A 63 -5.31 -2.71 6.34
N VAL A 64 -4.63 -2.35 5.26
CA VAL A 64 -5.24 -1.67 4.11
C VAL A 64 -6.25 -2.58 3.42
N LEU A 65 -5.94 -3.86 3.20
CA LEU A 65 -6.86 -4.84 2.62
C LEU A 65 -8.18 -4.92 3.39
N LEU A 66 -8.10 -5.01 4.71
CA LEU A 66 -9.28 -5.06 5.60
C LEU A 66 -9.97 -3.68 5.76
N GLY A 67 -9.25 -2.61 5.48
CA GLY A 67 -9.75 -1.26 5.71
C GLY A 67 -9.82 -0.89 7.18
N LEU A 68 -8.83 -1.32 7.96
CA LEU A 68 -8.70 -1.01 9.38
C LEU A 68 -7.52 -0.06 9.60
N PHE A 69 -7.77 1.04 10.31
CA PHE A 69 -6.82 2.15 10.44
C PHE A 69 -6.28 2.62 9.08
N THR A 70 -7.16 2.67 8.09
CA THR A 70 -6.77 2.89 6.68
C THR A 70 -5.94 4.14 6.49
N ARG A 71 -6.35 5.28 7.07
CA ARG A 71 -5.68 6.57 6.86
C ARG A 71 -4.25 6.60 7.38
N PRO A 72 -3.96 6.29 8.66
CA PRO A 72 -2.59 6.32 9.18
C PRO A 72 -1.72 5.25 8.52
N THR A 73 -2.25 4.05 8.30
CA THR A 73 -1.50 2.97 7.63
C THR A 73 -1.13 3.36 6.21
N ALA A 74 -2.06 3.85 5.42
CA ALA A 74 -1.80 4.29 4.05
C ALA A 74 -0.79 5.44 4.00
N PHE A 75 -0.82 6.37 4.95
CA PHE A 75 0.19 7.44 5.03
C PHE A 75 1.60 6.89 5.24
N ILE A 76 1.77 5.94 6.16
CA ILE A 76 3.06 5.27 6.41
C ILE A 76 3.54 4.52 5.16
N LEU A 77 2.65 3.76 4.51
CA LEU A 77 2.99 3.00 3.30
C LEU A 77 3.31 3.91 2.11
N SER A 78 2.64 5.05 1.99
CA SER A 78 2.99 6.08 1.00
C SER A 78 4.42 6.56 1.18
N GLY A 79 4.80 6.91 2.41
CA GLY A 79 6.17 7.30 2.75
C GLY A 79 7.19 6.19 2.49
N GLN A 80 6.87 4.96 2.85
CA GLN A 80 7.72 3.80 2.57
C GLN A 80 7.97 3.63 1.07
N MET A 81 6.94 3.77 0.24
CA MET A 81 7.08 3.65 -1.21
C MET A 81 7.86 4.81 -1.83
N ALA A 82 7.72 6.02 -1.30
CA ALA A 82 8.56 7.14 -1.71
C ALA A 82 10.05 6.88 -1.39
N VAL A 83 10.34 6.38 -0.19
CA VAL A 83 11.70 5.99 0.21
C VAL A 83 12.22 4.86 -0.69
N ALA A 84 11.41 3.83 -0.95
CA ALA A 84 11.77 2.73 -1.83
C ALA A 84 12.08 3.22 -3.26
N TYR A 85 11.32 4.19 -3.76
CA TYR A 85 11.58 4.80 -5.06
C TYR A 85 12.95 5.47 -5.11
N PHE A 86 13.25 6.36 -4.16
CA PHE A 86 14.51 7.10 -4.18
C PHE A 86 15.73 6.23 -3.86
N ILE A 87 15.65 5.36 -2.87
CA ILE A 87 16.77 4.51 -2.44
C ILE A 87 16.92 3.29 -3.38
N GLY A 88 15.82 2.64 -3.73
CA GLY A 88 15.88 1.39 -4.51
C GLY A 88 16.04 1.59 -6.01
N HIS A 89 15.50 2.68 -6.56
CA HIS A 89 15.46 2.88 -8.00
C HIS A 89 16.30 4.07 -8.47
N VAL A 90 16.16 5.24 -7.84
CA VAL A 90 16.88 6.46 -8.27
C VAL A 90 18.35 6.39 -7.92
N ALA A 91 18.70 5.97 -6.69
CA ALA A 91 20.09 5.95 -6.23
C ALA A 91 20.99 5.02 -7.05
N GLY A 92 20.42 3.90 -7.55
CA GLY A 92 21.16 2.93 -8.36
C GLY A 92 21.21 3.27 -9.86
N ASN A 93 20.12 3.84 -10.41
CA ASN A 93 19.94 4.00 -11.84
C ASN A 93 19.84 5.47 -12.31
N GLY A 94 19.72 6.43 -11.40
CA GLY A 94 19.45 7.83 -11.73
C GLY A 94 17.99 8.05 -12.21
N TYR A 95 17.81 9.01 -13.11
CA TYR A 95 16.51 9.32 -13.75
C TYR A 95 15.35 9.57 -12.77
N ALA A 96 15.56 10.41 -11.74
CA ALA A 96 14.58 10.66 -10.68
C ALA A 96 13.18 11.10 -11.15
N LEU A 97 13.08 11.72 -12.33
CA LEU A 97 11.82 12.18 -12.91
C LEU A 97 11.28 11.27 -14.02
N ILE A 98 11.95 10.15 -14.31
CA ILE A 98 11.58 9.22 -15.37
C ILE A 98 11.53 7.79 -14.81
N PRO A 99 10.44 7.44 -14.06
CA PRO A 99 10.31 6.12 -13.44
C PRO A 99 10.42 4.94 -14.40
N LEU A 100 10.02 5.13 -15.65
CA LEU A 100 10.18 4.13 -16.71
C LEU A 100 11.65 3.71 -16.91
N MET A 101 12.58 4.66 -16.81
CA MET A 101 14.01 4.42 -17.05
C MET A 101 14.72 3.79 -15.85
N ASN A 102 14.20 3.96 -14.63
CA ASN A 102 14.78 3.42 -13.41
C ASN A 102 14.05 2.17 -12.87
N GLY A 103 12.98 1.74 -13.54
CA GLY A 103 12.16 0.60 -13.13
C GLY A 103 11.32 0.85 -11.87
N GLY A 104 11.17 2.10 -11.43
CA GLY A 104 10.47 2.48 -10.20
C GLY A 104 9.00 2.84 -10.36
N GLU A 105 8.37 2.57 -11.51
CA GLU A 105 6.98 2.95 -11.79
C GLU A 105 6.02 2.42 -10.72
N ALA A 106 6.15 1.16 -10.30
CA ALA A 106 5.30 0.57 -9.28
C ALA A 106 5.47 1.26 -7.93
N ALA A 107 6.71 1.53 -7.49
CA ALA A 107 6.97 2.22 -6.22
C ALA A 107 6.40 3.65 -6.23
N ALA A 108 6.60 4.39 -7.31
CA ALA A 108 6.05 5.72 -7.48
C ALA A 108 4.51 5.69 -7.47
N LEU A 109 3.90 4.79 -8.24
CA LEU A 109 2.43 4.68 -8.33
C LEU A 109 1.81 4.29 -6.98
N PHE A 110 2.37 3.29 -6.29
CA PHE A 110 1.89 2.90 -4.96
C PHE A 110 2.01 4.03 -3.94
N SER A 111 3.08 4.84 -3.99
CA SER A 111 3.21 6.01 -3.12
C SER A 111 2.02 6.94 -3.26
N PHE A 112 1.61 7.28 -4.48
CA PHE A 112 0.46 8.16 -4.72
C PHE A 112 -0.89 7.49 -4.44
N VAL A 113 -1.05 6.19 -4.75
CA VAL A 113 -2.27 5.44 -4.39
C VAL A 113 -2.49 5.43 -2.89
N PHE A 114 -1.45 5.14 -2.10
CA PHE A 114 -1.55 5.17 -0.64
C PHE A 114 -1.73 6.59 -0.10
N LEU A 115 -1.13 7.61 -0.71
CA LEU A 115 -1.38 9.00 -0.34
C LEU A 115 -2.86 9.37 -0.56
N TYR A 116 -3.43 8.94 -1.67
CA TYR A 116 -4.85 9.13 -1.93
C TYR A 116 -5.73 8.40 -0.91
N LEU A 117 -5.43 7.14 -0.56
CA LEU A 117 -6.13 6.39 0.47
C LEU A 117 -6.01 7.03 1.86
N ALA A 118 -4.87 7.62 2.19
CA ALA A 118 -4.69 8.38 3.43
C ALA A 118 -5.63 9.59 3.51
N ALA A 119 -5.82 10.29 2.41
CA ALA A 119 -6.76 11.42 2.31
C ALA A 119 -8.23 10.99 2.23
N ALA A 120 -8.55 10.03 1.37
CA ALA A 120 -9.92 9.60 1.08
C ALA A 120 -10.48 8.64 2.13
N GLY A 121 -9.64 7.79 2.74
CA GLY A 121 -10.06 6.74 3.68
C GLY A 121 -10.36 5.41 2.99
N GLY A 122 -10.98 4.48 3.75
CA GLY A 122 -11.15 3.08 3.35
C GLY A 122 -12.31 2.78 2.40
N GLY A 123 -13.21 3.74 2.18
CA GLY A 123 -14.44 3.52 1.42
C GLY A 123 -15.50 2.74 2.21
N LYS A 124 -16.63 2.48 1.55
CA LYS A 124 -17.83 1.91 2.14
C LYS A 124 -17.65 0.49 2.72
N TRP A 125 -16.79 -0.31 2.09
CA TRP A 125 -16.55 -1.71 2.47
C TRP A 125 -15.28 -1.85 3.35
N SER A 126 -15.08 -0.94 4.29
CA SER A 126 -13.96 -0.97 5.23
C SER A 126 -14.41 -1.28 6.65
N LEU A 127 -13.55 -1.90 7.45
CA LEU A 127 -13.79 -2.08 8.88
C LEU A 127 -13.92 -0.72 9.59
N ASP A 128 -13.16 0.29 9.16
CA ASP A 128 -13.29 1.65 9.69
C ASP A 128 -14.71 2.21 9.54
N ALA A 129 -15.36 1.99 8.37
CA ALA A 129 -16.73 2.42 8.13
C ALA A 129 -17.75 1.67 8.99
N MET A 130 -17.54 0.36 9.20
CA MET A 130 -18.40 -0.47 10.06
C MET A 130 -18.31 -0.06 11.53
N LEU A 131 -17.09 0.19 12.02
CA LEU A 131 -16.85 0.62 13.41
C LEU A 131 -17.40 2.03 13.66
N CYS A 132 -17.30 2.93 12.68
CA CYS A 132 -17.86 4.27 12.78
C CYS A 132 -19.40 4.23 12.90
N LYS A 133 -20.08 3.39 12.11
CA LYS A 133 -21.54 3.21 12.20
C LYS A 133 -21.97 2.67 13.57
N LYS A 134 -21.22 1.71 14.12
CA LYS A 134 -21.54 1.11 15.43
C LYS A 134 -21.43 2.08 16.61
N ARG A 135 -20.63 3.15 16.46
CA ARG A 135 -20.48 4.19 17.51
C ARG A 135 -21.58 5.26 17.48
N GLN A 136 -22.34 5.33 16.40
CA GLN A 136 -23.40 6.35 16.20
C GLN A 136 -24.82 5.82 16.50
N GLY A 137 -24.98 4.52 16.73
CA GLY A 137 -26.25 3.86 17.10
C GLY A 137 -26.20 3.34 18.53
#